data_30702a3460fc200c1e796fb53f2af5b0
#
_entry.id   30702a3460fc200c1e796fb53f2af5b0
#
_cell.length_a   1.000
_cell.length_b   1.000
_cell.length_c   1.000
_cell.angle_alpha   90.00
_cell.angle_beta   90.00
_cell.angle_gamma   90.00
#
_symmetry.space_group_name_H-M   'P 1'
#
loop_
_entity.id
_entity.type
_entity.pdbx_description
1 polymer ?
#
loop_
_entity_poly.entity_id
_entity_poly.type
_entity_poly.pdbx_seq_one_letter_code
_entity_poly.pdbx_strand_id
1 'polypeptide(L)'
;LDLYCGTGTIGLSMAHRVRQLIGVEIVPAAVEDARRNAQQNGIDNARFLCADAAAAARQLADEGVRPDVIVLDPPRKGCDPAVLQAIIAAAPKRVVYVSCGAPTLARDAKLLAEGGYAAERVQCVDMFCWTGAVETVMLFSKPQ
;
A
#
# COMPACT_ATOMS: atom_id res chain seq x y z
N LEU A 1 0.73 3.35 -6.41
CA LEU A 1 1.69 2.38 -5.90
C LEU A 1 1.02 1.52 -4.84
N ASP A 2 1.05 0.20 -5.00
CA ASP A 2 0.47 -0.78 -4.06
C ASP A 2 1.63 -1.56 -3.42
N LEU A 3 1.93 -1.26 -2.16
CA LEU A 3 2.99 -1.90 -1.38
C LEU A 3 2.41 -3.07 -0.58
N TYR A 4 3.14 -4.19 -0.55
CA TYR A 4 2.66 -5.46 -0.02
C TYR A 4 1.46 -6.01 -0.82
N CYS A 5 1.53 -5.90 -2.16
CA CYS A 5 0.36 -6.13 -3.02
C CYS A 5 -0.10 -7.59 -3.08
N GLY A 6 0.68 -8.55 -2.57
CA GLY A 6 0.34 -9.97 -2.65
C GLY A 6 0.07 -10.40 -4.08
N THR A 7 -1.08 -11.02 -4.32
CA THR A 7 -1.56 -11.41 -5.66
C THR A 7 -2.21 -10.28 -6.46
N GLY A 8 -2.05 -9.03 -5.99
CA GLY A 8 -2.52 -7.82 -6.66
C GLY A 8 -3.98 -7.46 -6.41
N THR A 9 -4.66 -8.09 -5.46
CA THR A 9 -6.12 -7.97 -5.28
C THR A 9 -6.58 -6.52 -5.10
N ILE A 10 -5.96 -5.75 -4.22
CA ILE A 10 -6.35 -4.35 -3.96
C ILE A 10 -6.04 -3.48 -5.16
N GLY A 11 -4.79 -3.48 -5.65
CA GLY A 11 -4.37 -2.66 -6.76
C GLY A 11 -5.17 -2.93 -8.04
N LEU A 12 -5.32 -4.20 -8.41
CA LEU A 12 -6.04 -4.59 -9.62
C LEU A 12 -7.52 -4.19 -9.59
N SER A 13 -8.17 -4.22 -8.42
CA SER A 13 -9.56 -3.77 -8.28
C SER A 13 -9.74 -2.29 -8.63
N MET A 14 -8.67 -1.48 -8.50
CA MET A 14 -8.65 -0.06 -8.79
C MET A 14 -7.98 0.31 -10.12
N ALA A 15 -7.43 -0.66 -10.85
CA ALA A 15 -6.62 -0.41 -12.05
C ALA A 15 -7.34 0.44 -13.10
N HIS A 16 -8.66 0.29 -13.24
CA HIS A 16 -9.50 1.08 -14.15
C HIS A 16 -9.65 2.56 -13.76
N ARG A 17 -9.23 2.95 -12.55
CA ARG A 17 -9.30 4.33 -12.03
C ARG A 17 -7.98 5.05 -12.03
N VAL A 18 -6.90 4.40 -12.45
CA VAL A 18 -5.56 4.94 -12.44
C VAL A 18 -4.92 4.86 -13.82
N ARG A 19 -4.03 5.80 -14.11
CA ARG A 19 -3.25 5.76 -15.35
C ARG A 19 -2.26 4.60 -15.36
N GLN A 20 -1.63 4.33 -14.22
CA GLN A 20 -0.66 3.26 -14.04
C GLN A 20 -0.76 2.72 -12.62
N LEU A 21 -0.73 1.40 -12.50
CA LEU A 21 -0.59 0.67 -11.25
C LEU A 21 0.82 0.05 -11.17
N ILE A 22 1.49 0.23 -10.03
CA ILE A 22 2.73 -0.47 -9.72
C ILE A 22 2.49 -1.24 -8.43
N GLY A 23 2.54 -2.58 -8.48
CA GLY A 23 2.48 -3.45 -7.32
C GLY A 23 3.88 -3.88 -6.89
N VAL A 24 4.13 -3.93 -5.59
CA VAL A 24 5.39 -4.38 -4.98
C VAL A 24 5.09 -5.49 -3.98
N GLU A 25 5.74 -6.62 -4.15
CA GLU A 25 5.61 -7.79 -3.29
C GLU A 25 6.96 -8.51 -3.19
N ILE A 26 7.29 -9.02 -2.01
CA ILE A 26 8.56 -9.70 -1.79
C ILE A 26 8.52 -11.19 -2.17
N VAL A 27 7.33 -11.79 -2.20
CA VAL A 27 7.13 -13.21 -2.48
C VAL A 27 7.02 -13.43 -3.99
N PRO A 28 8.02 -14.11 -4.65
CA PRO A 28 8.02 -14.27 -6.11
C PRO A 28 6.75 -14.95 -6.65
N ALA A 29 6.26 -15.98 -5.98
CA ALA A 29 5.05 -16.69 -6.40
C ALA A 29 3.82 -15.79 -6.41
N ALA A 30 3.68 -14.90 -5.41
CA ALA A 30 2.58 -13.94 -5.37
C ALA A 30 2.68 -12.90 -6.50
N VAL A 31 3.90 -12.47 -6.85
CA VAL A 31 4.12 -11.58 -8.00
C VAL A 31 3.71 -12.23 -9.31
N GLU A 32 4.04 -13.52 -9.50
CA GLU A 32 3.61 -14.27 -10.70
C GLU A 32 2.08 -14.40 -10.75
N ASP A 33 1.44 -14.66 -9.61
CA ASP A 33 0.00 -14.69 -9.53
C ASP A 33 -0.63 -13.32 -9.82
N ALA A 34 -0.03 -12.23 -9.31
CA ALA A 34 -0.50 -10.87 -9.62
C ALA A 34 -0.44 -10.56 -11.12
N ARG A 35 0.65 -10.96 -11.79
CA ARG A 35 0.78 -10.81 -13.25
C ARG A 35 -0.27 -11.62 -14.01
N ARG A 36 -0.49 -12.86 -13.57
CA ARG A 36 -1.52 -13.74 -14.15
C ARG A 36 -2.93 -13.17 -13.95
N ASN A 37 -3.22 -12.67 -12.74
CA ASN A 37 -4.48 -12.02 -12.43
C ASN A 37 -4.71 -10.77 -13.30
N ALA A 38 -3.69 -9.93 -13.48
CA ALA A 38 -3.79 -8.78 -14.39
C ALA A 38 -4.13 -9.22 -15.83
N GLN A 39 -3.42 -10.21 -16.35
CA GLN A 39 -3.64 -10.74 -17.70
C GLN A 39 -5.05 -11.32 -17.86
N GLN A 40 -5.50 -12.15 -16.91
CA GLN A 40 -6.83 -12.78 -16.95
C GLN A 40 -7.97 -11.77 -16.90
N ASN A 41 -7.75 -10.62 -16.26
CA ASN A 41 -8.73 -9.54 -16.17
C ASN A 41 -8.55 -8.45 -17.23
N GLY A 42 -7.67 -8.64 -18.22
CA GLY A 42 -7.45 -7.67 -19.28
C GLY A 42 -6.87 -6.33 -18.80
N ILE A 43 -6.10 -6.35 -17.70
CA ILE A 43 -5.50 -5.15 -17.12
C ILE A 43 -4.08 -5.01 -17.68
N ASP A 44 -3.87 -4.01 -18.52
CA ASP A 44 -2.63 -3.75 -19.25
C ASP A 44 -1.80 -2.58 -18.67
N ASN A 45 -2.38 -1.80 -17.76
CA ASN A 45 -1.74 -0.65 -17.11
C ASN A 45 -1.07 -0.98 -15.76
N ALA A 46 -0.92 -2.27 -15.44
CA ALA A 46 -0.29 -2.74 -14.20
C ALA A 46 1.09 -3.36 -14.44
N ARG A 47 2.06 -3.02 -13.58
CA ARG A 47 3.36 -3.72 -13.50
C ARG A 47 3.63 -4.15 -12.07
N PHE A 48 4.34 -5.27 -11.91
CA PHE A 48 4.65 -5.83 -10.59
C PHE A 48 6.15 -6.04 -10.43
N LEU A 49 6.67 -5.59 -9.28
CA LEU A 49 8.07 -5.71 -8.86
C LEU A 49 8.18 -6.74 -7.74
N CYS A 50 9.09 -7.70 -7.89
CA CYS A 50 9.44 -8.63 -6.82
C CYS A 50 10.58 -8.02 -6.02
N ALA A 51 10.26 -7.34 -4.92
CA ALA A 51 11.24 -6.63 -4.11
C ALA A 51 10.72 -6.34 -2.69
N ASP A 52 11.64 -6.04 -1.78
CA ASP A 52 11.30 -5.43 -0.49
C ASP A 52 10.67 -4.04 -0.70
N ALA A 53 9.63 -3.73 0.10
CA ALA A 53 8.84 -2.52 -0.07
C ALA A 53 9.67 -1.23 0.07
N ALA A 54 10.61 -1.18 1.04
CA ALA A 54 11.47 0.00 1.23
C ALA A 54 12.48 0.14 0.10
N ALA A 55 13.06 -0.98 -0.36
CA ALA A 55 14.01 -0.99 -1.48
C ALA A 55 13.32 -0.56 -2.77
N ALA A 56 12.14 -1.10 -3.06
CA ALA A 56 11.36 -0.74 -4.24
C ALA A 56 10.92 0.72 -4.23
N ALA A 57 10.47 1.25 -3.08
CA ALA A 57 10.08 2.65 -2.98
C ALA A 57 11.26 3.59 -3.27
N ARG A 58 12.47 3.26 -2.81
CA ARG A 58 13.68 4.03 -3.14
C ARG A 58 14.04 3.92 -4.61
N GLN A 59 14.07 2.70 -5.15
CA GLN A 59 14.35 2.47 -6.57
C GLN A 59 13.41 3.27 -7.47
N LEU A 60 12.10 3.21 -7.20
CA LEU A 60 11.10 3.95 -7.96
C LEU A 60 11.31 5.47 -7.87
N ALA A 61 11.71 5.98 -6.70
CA ALA A 61 12.04 7.38 -6.53
C ALA A 61 13.27 7.79 -7.36
N ASP A 62 14.31 6.96 -7.42
CA ASP A 62 15.50 7.16 -8.24
C ASP A 62 15.17 7.10 -9.74
N GLU A 63 14.21 6.26 -10.14
CA GLU A 63 13.66 6.22 -11.50
C GLU A 63 12.78 7.44 -11.84
N GLY A 64 12.59 8.36 -10.90
CA GLY A 64 11.74 9.56 -11.09
C GLY A 64 10.25 9.30 -10.98
N VAL A 65 9.84 8.11 -10.52
CA VAL A 65 8.43 7.79 -10.31
C VAL A 65 7.89 8.58 -9.11
N ARG A 66 6.78 9.26 -9.31
CA ARG A 66 6.09 10.05 -8.29
C ARG A 66 4.64 9.57 -8.18
N PRO A 67 4.35 8.63 -7.25
CA PRO A 67 2.99 8.12 -7.08
C PRO A 67 2.07 9.22 -6.52
N ASP A 68 0.87 9.38 -7.09
CA ASP A 68 -0.16 10.25 -6.52
C ASP A 68 -0.77 9.63 -5.27
N VAL A 69 -0.90 8.30 -5.27
CA VAL A 69 -1.48 7.52 -4.18
C VAL A 69 -0.58 6.32 -3.88
N ILE A 70 -0.35 6.06 -2.60
CA ILE A 70 0.25 4.81 -2.12
C ILE A 70 -0.80 4.07 -1.28
N VAL A 71 -1.01 2.81 -1.62
CA VAL A 71 -1.80 1.86 -0.82
C VAL A 71 -0.84 0.89 -0.16
N LEU A 72 -1.08 0.53 1.08
CA LEU A 72 -0.28 -0.47 1.78
C LEU A 72 -1.16 -1.36 2.66
N ASP A 73 -0.87 -2.65 2.60
CA ASP A 73 -1.49 -3.70 3.41
C ASP A 73 -0.39 -4.57 4.05
N PRO A 74 0.33 -4.03 5.05
CA PRO A 74 1.45 -4.73 5.65
C PRO A 74 0.99 -5.87 6.56
N PRO A 75 1.90 -6.82 6.90
CA PRO A 75 1.60 -7.88 7.86
C PRO A 75 1.25 -7.30 9.24
N ARG A 76 0.73 -8.17 10.14
CA ARG A 76 0.27 -7.79 11.51
C ARG A 76 1.26 -6.97 12.33
N LYS A 77 2.56 -7.10 12.09
CA LYS A 77 3.61 -6.30 12.76
C LYS A 77 3.65 -4.82 12.34
N GLY A 78 2.85 -4.45 11.34
CA GLY A 78 2.87 -3.12 10.72
C GLY A 78 4.01 -2.94 9.73
N CYS A 79 4.19 -1.71 9.26
CA CYS A 79 5.28 -1.34 8.36
C CYS A 79 6.63 -1.27 9.07
N ASP A 80 7.69 -1.58 8.34
CA ASP A 80 9.03 -1.18 8.73
C ASP A 80 9.14 0.36 8.69
N PRO A 81 9.78 1.00 9.69
CA PRO A 81 9.99 2.44 9.69
C PRO A 81 10.66 2.97 8.40
N ALA A 82 11.53 2.19 7.76
CA ALA A 82 12.16 2.55 6.50
C ALA A 82 11.15 2.68 5.34
N VAL A 83 10.09 1.87 5.34
CA VAL A 83 9.00 1.97 4.36
C VAL A 83 8.22 3.27 4.56
N LEU A 84 7.86 3.59 5.82
CA LEU A 84 7.13 4.83 6.13
C LEU A 84 7.95 6.06 5.78
N GLN A 85 9.26 6.05 6.07
CA GLN A 85 10.18 7.13 5.67
C GLN A 85 10.25 7.28 4.14
N ALA A 86 10.31 6.17 3.40
CA ALA A 86 10.31 6.21 1.94
C ALA A 86 8.98 6.78 1.38
N ILE A 87 7.84 6.44 1.99
CA ILE A 87 6.53 7.01 1.66
C ILE A 87 6.51 8.52 1.91
N ILE A 88 6.98 8.96 3.07
CA ILE A 88 7.04 10.38 3.44
C ILE A 88 7.93 11.15 2.46
N ALA A 89 9.08 10.58 2.08
CA ALA A 89 10.00 11.17 1.11
C ALA A 89 9.41 11.23 -0.31
N ALA A 90 8.69 10.19 -0.75
CA ALA A 90 7.99 10.17 -2.04
C ALA A 90 6.85 11.19 -2.11
N ALA A 91 6.36 11.63 -0.96
CA ALA A 91 5.36 12.68 -0.78
C ALA A 91 4.08 12.50 -1.64
N PRO A 92 3.45 11.31 -1.67
CA PRO A 92 2.19 11.15 -2.39
C PRO A 92 1.11 12.05 -1.81
N LYS A 93 0.12 12.42 -2.62
CA LYS A 93 -1.02 13.23 -2.17
C LYS A 93 -1.85 12.49 -1.12
N ARG A 94 -1.94 11.15 -1.25
CA ARG A 94 -2.73 10.29 -0.37
C ARG A 94 -2.00 9.00 -0.05
N VAL A 95 -2.19 8.53 1.18
CA VAL A 95 -1.79 7.19 1.63
C VAL A 95 -3.03 6.48 2.14
N VAL A 96 -3.29 5.28 1.64
CA VAL A 96 -4.34 4.39 2.13
C VAL A 96 -3.65 3.24 2.85
N TYR A 97 -3.92 3.11 4.13
CA TYR A 97 -3.35 2.05 4.97
C TYR A 97 -4.45 1.05 5.34
N VAL A 98 -4.29 -0.19 4.93
CA VAL A 98 -5.14 -1.32 5.33
C VAL A 98 -4.42 -2.07 6.45
N SER A 99 -5.10 -2.45 7.52
CA SER A 99 -4.48 -3.10 8.68
C SER A 99 -5.43 -4.01 9.43
N CYS A 100 -4.99 -5.21 9.71
CA CYS A 100 -5.66 -6.13 10.64
C CYS A 100 -5.21 -5.97 12.11
N GLY A 101 -4.37 -4.96 12.43
CA GLY A 101 -3.81 -4.74 13.76
C GLY A 101 -3.85 -3.28 14.22
N ALA A 102 -4.88 -2.89 14.98
CA ALA A 102 -5.06 -1.51 15.44
C ALA A 102 -3.86 -0.91 16.20
N PRO A 103 -3.15 -1.65 17.10
CA PRO A 103 -2.00 -1.07 17.80
C PRO A 103 -0.83 -0.72 16.88
N THR A 104 -0.55 -1.56 15.87
CA THR A 104 0.51 -1.31 14.90
C THR A 104 0.12 -0.20 13.93
N LEU A 105 -1.15 -0.15 13.52
CA LEU A 105 -1.68 0.96 12.73
C LEU A 105 -1.54 2.29 13.46
N ALA A 106 -1.88 2.35 14.75
CA ALA A 106 -1.74 3.59 15.55
C ALA A 106 -0.29 4.07 15.64
N ARG A 107 0.67 3.14 15.82
CA ARG A 107 2.10 3.45 15.80
C ARG A 107 2.53 4.04 14.45
N ASP A 108 2.14 3.39 13.37
CA ASP A 108 2.54 3.78 12.00
C ASP A 108 1.84 5.08 11.57
N ALA A 109 0.58 5.26 11.96
CA ALA A 109 -0.18 6.50 11.77
C ALA A 109 0.49 7.71 12.42
N LYS A 110 1.06 7.52 13.64
CA LYS A 110 1.84 8.56 14.32
C LYS A 110 3.04 8.99 13.47
N LEU A 111 3.79 8.04 12.92
CA LEU A 111 4.95 8.35 12.06
C LEU A 111 4.53 9.08 10.78
N LEU A 112 3.42 8.69 10.14
CA LEU A 112 2.88 9.40 8.99
C LEU A 112 2.44 10.83 9.36
N ALA A 113 1.81 11.02 10.54
CA ALA A 113 1.42 12.34 11.03
C ALA A 113 2.64 13.23 11.31
N GLU A 114 3.70 12.71 11.92
CA GLU A 114 4.98 13.40 12.09
C GLU A 114 5.62 13.75 10.74
N GLY A 115 5.37 12.95 9.69
CA GLY A 115 5.76 13.21 8.30
C GLY A 115 4.85 14.21 7.56
N GLY A 116 3.89 14.82 8.25
CA GLY A 116 3.02 15.87 7.69
C GLY A 116 1.75 15.36 7.01
N TYR A 117 1.33 14.12 7.27
CA TYR A 117 0.05 13.58 6.79
C TYR A 117 -1.03 13.75 7.84
N ALA A 118 -2.21 14.21 7.42
CA ALA A 118 -3.42 14.24 8.25
C ALA A 118 -4.24 12.97 8.02
N ALA A 119 -4.71 12.37 9.12
CA ALA A 119 -5.70 11.29 9.06
C ALA A 119 -7.08 11.90 8.75
N GLU A 120 -7.65 11.56 7.59
CA GLU A 120 -8.93 12.11 7.15
C GLU A 120 -10.10 11.18 7.43
N ARG A 121 -9.88 9.88 7.28
CA ARG A 121 -10.95 8.89 7.39
C ARG A 121 -10.44 7.59 7.94
N VAL A 122 -11.23 6.99 8.82
CA VAL A 122 -11.02 5.63 9.34
C VAL A 122 -12.31 4.84 9.11
N GLN A 123 -12.17 3.64 8.55
CA GLN A 123 -13.27 2.71 8.35
C GLN A 123 -12.85 1.34 8.87
N CYS A 124 -13.60 0.84 9.86
CA CYS A 124 -13.44 -0.53 10.36
C CYS A 124 -14.38 -1.47 9.59
N VAL A 125 -13.89 -2.69 9.34
CA VAL A 125 -14.64 -3.75 8.66
C VAL A 125 -14.46 -5.04 9.45
N ASP A 126 -15.55 -5.66 9.85
CA ASP A 126 -15.54 -6.97 10.51
C ASP A 126 -15.47 -8.08 9.45
N MET A 127 -14.23 -8.39 9.02
CA MET A 127 -13.94 -9.45 8.05
C MET A 127 -13.64 -10.79 8.70
N PHE A 128 -13.32 -10.79 9.99
CA PHE A 128 -12.88 -11.97 10.73
C PHE A 128 -13.89 -12.31 11.83
N CYS A 129 -15.13 -12.60 11.41
CA CYS A 129 -16.24 -12.96 12.32
C CYS A 129 -15.80 -14.00 13.36
N TRP A 130 -16.26 -13.84 14.60
CA TRP A 130 -15.94 -14.70 15.74
C TRP A 130 -14.48 -14.60 16.22
N THR A 131 -13.73 -13.60 15.79
CA THR A 131 -12.38 -13.31 16.31
C THR A 131 -12.32 -11.88 16.86
N GLY A 132 -11.27 -11.54 17.60
CA GLY A 132 -11.00 -10.17 18.03
C GLY A 132 -10.29 -9.30 16.98
N ALA A 133 -10.13 -9.79 15.75
CA ALA A 133 -9.46 -9.05 14.68
C ALA A 133 -10.47 -8.22 13.88
N VAL A 134 -10.14 -6.95 13.67
CA VAL A 134 -10.93 -6.02 12.85
C VAL A 134 -10.03 -5.45 11.77
N GLU A 135 -10.47 -5.53 10.53
CA GLU A 135 -9.78 -4.85 9.43
C GLU A 135 -10.06 -3.36 9.50
N THR A 136 -9.04 -2.55 9.34
CA THR A 136 -9.16 -1.10 9.42
C THR A 136 -8.53 -0.46 8.19
N VAL A 137 -9.31 0.33 7.47
CA VAL A 137 -8.82 1.14 6.34
C VAL A 137 -8.71 2.58 6.78
N MET A 138 -7.53 3.16 6.65
CA MET A 138 -7.26 4.54 7.04
C MET A 138 -6.74 5.35 5.87
N LEU A 139 -7.37 6.50 5.63
CA LEU A 139 -6.95 7.46 4.61
C LEU A 139 -6.18 8.59 5.26
N PHE A 140 -5.00 8.83 4.72
CA PHE A 140 -4.17 10.00 5.03
C PHE A 140 -4.01 10.89 3.80
N SER A 141 -3.97 12.19 4.00
CA SER A 141 -3.61 13.14 2.96
C SER A 141 -2.54 14.13 3.46
N LYS A 142 -1.80 14.65 2.51
CA LYS A 142 -0.86 15.74 2.79
C LYS A 142 -1.61 17.05 2.55
N PRO A 143 -1.69 17.95 3.55
CA PRO A 143 -2.25 19.29 3.35
C PRO A 143 -1.54 19.98 2.19
N GLN A 144 -2.32 20.64 1.34
CA GLN A 144 -1.79 21.47 0.24
C GLN A 144 -1.24 22.78 0.77
#